data_5f7c11b07f6cf744ec4dec50a1b60218
#
_entry.id   5f7c11b07f6cf744ec4dec50a1b60218
#
_cell.length_a   1.000
_cell.length_b   1.000
_cell.length_c   1.000
_cell.angle_alpha   90.00
_cell.angle_beta   90.00
_cell.angle_gamma   90.00
#
_symmetry.space_group_name_H-M   'P 1'
#
loop_
_entity.id
_entity.type
_entity.pdbx_description
1 polymer ?
#
loop_
_entity_poly.entity_id
_entity_poly.type
_entity_poly.pdbx_seq_one_letter_code
_entity_poly.pdbx_strand_id
1 'polypeptide(L)'
;KTIGIKLCISRCFATRKSTGEIYLSNPKIEKVSKLPTGVGDSLFGEAGAEHILYPVYPESRGVTSNWFYHAVKKILRGGILEQLTDTLPKDLIDKYHLPNLKTALIWIHAPQKADDALSARKRFSFEEVFYIQLERQQKRRQFEEKGAPVIEADPFFLTRFTTRFPFRATSAQTRAIGDILRDIGEGKPMSRLLEGDVGSGKTYVAASATY
;
A
#
# COMPACT_ATOMS: atom_id res chain seq x y z
N LYS A 1 -2.35 51.02 10.32
CA LYS A 1 -2.26 49.85 9.38
C LYS A 1 -2.13 48.59 10.22
N THR A 2 -3.21 47.85 10.36
CA THR A 2 -3.26 46.58 11.10
C THR A 2 -2.54 45.52 10.27
N ILE A 3 -1.38 45.08 10.72
CA ILE A 3 -0.69 43.95 10.09
C ILE A 3 -1.38 42.68 10.58
N GLY A 4 -2.20 42.10 9.77
CA GLY A 4 -2.82 40.80 10.07
C GLY A 4 -1.75 39.70 10.03
N ILE A 5 -1.47 39.13 11.19
CA ILE A 5 -0.67 37.89 11.28
C ILE A 5 -1.65 36.74 11.10
N LYS A 6 -1.54 35.99 10.03
CA LYS A 6 -2.31 34.78 9.79
C LYS A 6 -1.45 33.56 10.11
N LEU A 7 -1.95 32.73 11.01
CA LEU A 7 -1.32 31.54 11.54
C LEU A 7 -1.76 30.33 10.72
N CYS A 8 -0.81 29.64 10.10
CA CYS A 8 -1.05 28.31 9.59
C CYS A 8 -0.80 27.32 10.74
N ILE A 9 -1.87 26.71 11.27
CA ILE A 9 -1.81 25.83 12.43
C ILE A 9 -1.95 24.38 11.95
N SER A 10 -0.85 23.67 11.83
CA SER A 10 -0.89 22.23 11.62
C SER A 10 -0.50 21.50 12.91
N ARG A 11 -1.46 20.74 13.49
CA ARG A 11 -1.28 19.76 14.58
C ARG A 11 -0.57 20.27 15.88
N CYS A 12 -0.69 21.52 16.21
CA CYS A 12 -0.03 22.09 17.40
C CYS A 12 -0.99 22.30 18.58
N PHE A 13 -2.13 21.66 18.60
CA PHE A 13 -3.06 21.75 19.73
C PHE A 13 -2.66 20.78 20.82
N ALA A 14 -2.48 21.28 22.03
CA ALA A 14 -2.34 20.50 23.25
C ALA A 14 -3.35 20.99 24.26
N THR A 15 -3.88 20.09 25.09
CA THR A 15 -4.80 20.42 26.16
C THR A 15 -4.09 20.33 27.50
N ARG A 16 -4.14 21.38 28.32
CA ARG A 16 -3.65 21.35 29.69
C ARG A 16 -4.52 20.40 30.52
N LYS A 17 -3.92 19.39 31.12
CA LYS A 17 -4.63 18.39 31.93
C LYS A 17 -5.30 19.01 33.18
N SER A 18 -4.79 20.12 33.68
CA SER A 18 -5.29 20.76 34.89
C SER A 18 -6.46 21.72 34.69
N THR A 19 -6.57 22.34 33.51
CA THR A 19 -7.57 23.39 33.26
C THR A 19 -8.50 23.06 32.09
N GLY A 20 -8.16 22.05 31.28
CA GLY A 20 -8.90 21.72 30.05
C GLY A 20 -8.69 22.73 28.90
N GLU A 21 -7.84 23.75 29.12
CA GLU A 21 -7.58 24.77 28.11
C GLU A 21 -6.80 24.23 26.92
N ILE A 22 -7.23 24.60 25.72
CA ILE A 22 -6.53 24.29 24.47
C ILE A 22 -5.48 25.37 24.25
N TYR A 23 -4.23 24.97 24.07
CA TYR A 23 -3.14 25.89 23.77
C TYR A 23 -2.32 25.39 22.55
N LEU A 24 -1.62 26.32 21.93
CA LEU A 24 -0.68 26.00 20.83
C LEU A 24 0.66 25.58 21.41
N SER A 25 1.05 24.34 21.15
CA SER A 25 2.36 23.83 21.54
C SER A 25 3.33 23.98 20.37
N ASN A 26 4.39 24.78 20.56
CA ASN A 26 5.42 25.07 19.55
C ASN A 26 4.86 25.48 18.17
N PRO A 27 4.00 26.52 18.08
CA PRO A 27 3.47 26.94 16.80
C PRO A 27 4.61 27.49 15.92
N LYS A 28 4.72 27.00 14.69
CA LYS A 28 5.55 27.67 13.68
C LYS A 28 4.77 28.89 13.17
N ILE A 29 5.32 30.07 13.43
CA ILE A 29 4.71 31.33 13.01
C ILE A 29 5.52 31.85 11.82
N GLU A 30 4.92 31.92 10.65
CA GLU A 30 5.50 32.56 9.47
C GLU A 30 4.82 33.90 9.20
N LYS A 31 5.64 34.94 9.01
CA LYS A 31 5.14 36.20 8.44
C LYS A 31 4.97 36.03 6.95
N VAL A 32 3.72 35.96 6.51
CA VAL A 32 3.41 35.92 5.08
C VAL A 32 2.84 37.26 4.67
N SER A 33 3.30 37.82 3.59
CA SER A 33 2.82 39.08 3.03
C SER A 33 1.40 38.97 2.46
N LYS A 34 1.01 37.78 2.05
CA LYS A 34 -0.36 37.31 1.78
C LYS A 34 -0.48 36.00 2.52
N LEU A 35 -1.70 35.69 3.01
CA LEU A 35 -1.97 34.30 3.32
C LEU A 35 -1.55 33.48 2.10
N PRO A 36 -0.97 32.29 2.29
CA PRO A 36 -1.13 31.24 1.31
C PRO A 36 -2.62 30.92 1.32
N THR A 37 -3.40 31.81 0.73
CA THR A 37 -4.79 31.54 0.36
C THR A 37 -4.62 30.56 -0.76
N GLY A 38 -4.55 29.32 -0.40
CA GLY A 38 -4.59 28.13 -1.16
C GLY A 38 -4.16 28.41 -2.52
N VAL A 39 -3.94 28.71 -3.29
CA VAL A 39 -3.76 28.50 -4.68
C VAL A 39 -3.10 29.62 -5.45
N GLY A 40 -3.05 30.82 -4.95
CA GLY A 40 -2.19 31.85 -5.56
C GLY A 40 -0.72 31.49 -5.50
N ASP A 41 -0.34 30.60 -4.57
CA ASP A 41 0.97 29.96 -4.47
C ASP A 41 0.94 28.48 -4.85
N SER A 42 -0.16 27.96 -5.37
CA SER A 42 -0.21 26.63 -5.95
C SER A 42 0.73 26.57 -7.15
N LEU A 43 1.43 25.48 -7.28
CA LEU A 43 2.36 25.26 -8.41
C LEU A 43 1.69 25.34 -9.77
N PHE A 44 0.35 25.31 -9.86
CA PHE A 44 -0.38 25.03 -11.09
C PHE A 44 -1.70 25.81 -11.32
N GLY A 45 -1.97 26.90 -10.63
CA GLY A 45 -3.14 27.71 -10.95
C GLY A 45 -3.81 28.50 -9.82
N GLU A 46 -4.65 29.44 -10.17
CA GLU A 46 -5.50 30.22 -9.27
C GLU A 46 -6.77 29.42 -8.97
N ALA A 47 -7.06 29.12 -7.74
CA ALA A 47 -8.33 28.60 -7.29
C ALA A 47 -8.84 29.30 -6.03
N GLY A 48 -10.14 29.40 -5.91
CA GLY A 48 -10.82 30.14 -4.85
C GLY A 48 -10.50 29.66 -3.43
N ALA A 49 -10.60 30.57 -2.49
CA ALA A 49 -10.06 30.55 -1.14
C ALA A 49 -10.64 29.51 -0.16
N GLU A 50 -11.44 28.52 -0.59
CA GLU A 50 -12.27 27.78 0.38
C GLU A 50 -11.72 26.45 0.86
N HIS A 51 -10.76 25.80 0.19
CA HIS A 51 -10.21 24.51 0.68
C HIS A 51 -8.72 24.35 0.36
N ILE A 52 -7.89 24.84 1.27
CA ILE A 52 -6.44 24.73 1.13
C ILE A 52 -5.93 23.49 1.83
N LEU A 53 -5.44 22.52 1.06
CA LEU A 53 -4.71 21.38 1.57
C LEU A 53 -3.22 21.68 1.54
N TYR A 54 -2.59 21.59 2.71
CA TYR A 54 -1.15 21.80 2.85
C TYR A 54 -0.45 20.46 3.04
N PRO A 55 0.56 20.10 2.24
CA PRO A 55 1.32 18.88 2.44
C PRO A 55 2.18 19.00 3.70
N VAL A 56 2.06 18.02 4.59
CA VAL A 56 2.88 17.89 5.79
C VAL A 56 3.81 16.71 5.62
N TYR A 57 5.12 16.98 5.63
CA TYR A 57 6.14 15.96 5.51
C TYR A 57 6.66 15.52 6.88
N PRO A 58 7.07 14.24 7.04
CA PRO A 58 7.76 13.82 8.25
C PRO A 58 9.03 14.62 8.48
N GLU A 59 9.22 15.10 9.71
CA GLU A 59 10.41 15.86 10.08
C GLU A 59 11.47 14.95 10.69
N SER A 60 12.73 15.24 10.40
CA SER A 60 13.89 14.62 11.03
C SER A 60 14.88 15.67 11.50
N ARG A 61 15.90 15.28 12.26
CA ARG A 61 16.90 16.24 12.79
C ARG A 61 17.57 17.00 11.63
N GLY A 62 17.37 18.31 11.60
CA GLY A 62 17.94 19.20 10.58
C GLY A 62 17.14 19.33 9.29
N VAL A 63 16.07 18.55 9.10
CA VAL A 63 15.21 18.61 7.91
C VAL A 63 13.76 18.81 8.32
N THR A 64 13.20 19.96 7.98
CA THR A 64 11.83 20.34 8.34
C THR A 64 10.85 20.07 7.21
N SER A 65 9.55 19.97 7.53
CA SER A 65 8.46 19.85 6.54
C SER A 65 8.50 21.01 5.53
N ASN A 66 8.83 22.23 5.99
CA ASN A 66 8.96 23.39 5.11
C ASN A 66 10.13 23.27 4.12
N TRP A 67 11.25 22.69 4.53
CA TRP A 67 12.37 22.40 3.62
C TRP A 67 11.93 21.45 2.51
N PHE A 68 11.24 20.35 2.86
CA PHE A 68 10.70 19.43 1.86
C PHE A 68 9.72 20.11 0.91
N TYR A 69 8.81 20.93 1.44
CA TYR A 69 7.86 21.68 0.63
C TYR A 69 8.57 22.51 -0.45
N HIS A 70 9.56 23.30 -0.07
CA HIS A 70 10.31 24.12 -1.02
C HIS A 70 11.15 23.30 -2.00
N ALA A 71 11.75 22.21 -1.55
CA ALA A 71 12.53 21.31 -2.41
C ALA A 71 11.62 20.65 -3.47
N VAL A 72 10.48 20.09 -3.06
CA VAL A 72 9.50 19.50 -3.98
C VAL A 72 8.96 20.54 -4.94
N LYS A 73 8.60 21.73 -4.47
CA LYS A 73 8.15 22.84 -5.30
C LYS A 73 9.16 23.20 -6.38
N LYS A 74 10.44 23.24 -6.04
CA LYS A 74 11.53 23.50 -7.00
C LYS A 74 11.64 22.41 -8.06
N ILE A 75 11.55 21.13 -7.64
CA ILE A 75 11.61 19.98 -8.55
C ILE A 75 10.41 19.99 -9.53
N LEU A 76 9.21 20.17 -9.00
CA LEU A 76 7.99 20.18 -9.81
C LEU A 76 7.97 21.32 -10.85
N ARG A 77 8.60 22.49 -10.54
CA ARG A 77 8.76 23.62 -11.48
C ARG A 77 9.88 23.42 -12.50
N GLY A 78 10.82 22.53 -12.21
CA GLY A 78 12.01 22.33 -13.06
C GLY A 78 11.79 21.56 -14.36
N GLY A 79 10.53 21.25 -14.75
CA GLY A 79 10.21 20.56 -16.01
C GLY A 79 10.53 19.06 -15.99
N ILE A 80 10.99 18.49 -14.89
CA ILE A 80 11.37 17.08 -14.77
C ILE A 80 10.17 16.16 -15.01
N LEU A 81 8.95 16.64 -14.69
CA LEU A 81 7.72 15.88 -14.89
C LEU A 81 7.42 15.56 -16.35
N GLU A 82 7.93 16.36 -17.29
CA GLU A 82 7.75 16.14 -18.73
C GLU A 82 8.59 14.98 -19.24
N GLN A 83 9.63 14.60 -18.52
CA GLN A 83 10.54 13.50 -18.88
C GLN A 83 10.10 12.17 -18.26
N LEU A 84 9.08 12.18 -17.38
CA LEU A 84 8.63 10.98 -16.71
C LEU A 84 7.75 10.13 -17.63
N THR A 85 8.12 8.87 -17.77
CA THR A 85 7.28 7.84 -18.39
C THR A 85 6.44 7.16 -17.29
N ASP A 86 5.18 6.90 -17.58
CA ASP A 86 4.34 6.19 -16.61
C ASP A 86 4.81 4.75 -16.44
N THR A 87 4.92 4.33 -15.19
CA THR A 87 5.43 3.02 -14.81
C THR A 87 4.37 1.91 -14.93
N LEU A 88 3.08 2.30 -14.89
CA LEU A 88 1.96 1.36 -15.06
C LEU A 88 1.50 1.29 -16.51
N PRO A 89 1.12 0.10 -17.01
CA PRO A 89 0.46 -0.05 -18.30
C PRO A 89 -0.83 0.79 -18.39
N LYS A 90 -1.05 1.40 -19.55
CA LYS A 90 -2.22 2.27 -19.79
C LYS A 90 -3.55 1.55 -19.50
N ASP A 91 -3.68 0.29 -19.89
CA ASP A 91 -4.88 -0.51 -19.67
C ASP A 91 -5.24 -0.66 -18.19
N LEU A 92 -4.22 -0.73 -17.31
CA LEU A 92 -4.44 -0.77 -15.87
C LEU A 92 -4.86 0.60 -15.32
N ILE A 93 -4.26 1.67 -15.81
CA ILE A 93 -4.61 3.04 -15.44
C ILE A 93 -6.08 3.29 -15.76
N ASP A 94 -6.51 2.97 -16.97
CA ASP A 94 -7.89 3.16 -17.44
C ASP A 94 -8.88 2.25 -16.68
N LYS A 95 -8.55 0.96 -16.54
CA LYS A 95 -9.40 -0.03 -15.85
C LYS A 95 -9.70 0.31 -14.40
N TYR A 96 -8.71 0.82 -13.68
CA TYR A 96 -8.83 1.13 -12.25
C TYR A 96 -9.07 2.60 -11.96
N HIS A 97 -9.26 3.42 -13.00
CA HIS A 97 -9.47 4.87 -12.90
C HIS A 97 -8.39 5.55 -12.06
N LEU A 98 -7.14 5.30 -12.41
CA LEU A 98 -5.99 5.86 -11.72
C LEU A 98 -5.53 7.13 -12.44
N PRO A 99 -5.05 8.16 -11.74
CA PRO A 99 -4.36 9.26 -12.37
C PRO A 99 -3.03 8.78 -12.98
N ASN A 100 -2.58 9.39 -14.07
CA ASN A 100 -1.24 9.14 -14.59
C ASN A 100 -0.16 9.59 -13.60
N LEU A 101 1.08 9.13 -13.79
CA LEU A 101 2.18 9.38 -12.85
C LEU A 101 2.41 10.88 -12.60
N LYS A 102 2.43 11.70 -13.66
CA LYS A 102 2.61 13.16 -13.57
C LYS A 102 1.51 13.80 -12.72
N THR A 103 0.27 13.50 -13.01
CA THR A 103 -0.89 14.01 -12.25
C THR A 103 -0.85 13.55 -10.81
N ALA A 104 -0.54 12.27 -10.55
CA ALA A 104 -0.46 11.73 -9.21
C ALA A 104 0.64 12.39 -8.37
N LEU A 105 1.82 12.65 -8.96
CA LEU A 105 2.90 13.38 -8.31
C LEU A 105 2.51 14.81 -7.95
N ILE A 106 1.78 15.49 -8.85
CA ILE A 106 1.27 16.82 -8.54
C ILE A 106 0.25 16.75 -7.40
N TRP A 107 -0.72 15.86 -7.50
CA TRP A 107 -1.82 15.76 -6.53
C TRP A 107 -1.41 15.29 -5.15
N ILE A 108 -0.37 14.46 -5.02
CA ILE A 108 0.13 14.05 -3.71
C ILE A 108 0.84 15.17 -2.96
N HIS A 109 1.42 16.13 -3.68
CA HIS A 109 2.19 17.22 -3.11
C HIS A 109 1.46 18.58 -3.15
N ALA A 110 0.54 18.78 -4.08
CA ALA A 110 -0.20 20.02 -4.27
C ALA A 110 -1.64 19.73 -4.74
N PRO A 111 -2.45 19.01 -3.92
CA PRO A 111 -3.83 18.71 -4.28
C PRO A 111 -4.68 19.99 -4.26
N GLN A 112 -5.59 20.12 -5.21
CA GLN A 112 -6.57 21.22 -5.24
C GLN A 112 -7.77 20.91 -4.34
N LYS A 113 -8.12 19.63 -4.21
CA LYS A 113 -9.22 19.12 -3.37
C LYS A 113 -8.82 17.81 -2.70
N ALA A 114 -9.56 17.40 -1.67
CA ALA A 114 -9.29 16.16 -0.93
C ALA A 114 -9.27 14.92 -1.83
N ASP A 115 -10.17 14.86 -2.81
CA ASP A 115 -10.26 13.74 -3.75
C ASP A 115 -9.02 13.58 -4.62
N ASP A 116 -8.32 14.67 -4.94
CA ASP A 116 -7.06 14.61 -5.68
C ASP A 116 -6.00 13.87 -4.86
N ALA A 117 -5.87 14.23 -3.58
CA ALA A 117 -4.93 13.56 -2.67
C ALA A 117 -5.27 12.08 -2.48
N LEU A 118 -6.56 11.74 -2.35
CA LEU A 118 -7.02 10.36 -2.24
C LEU A 118 -6.74 9.55 -3.51
N SER A 119 -7.00 10.14 -4.67
CA SER A 119 -6.73 9.51 -5.97
C SER A 119 -5.23 9.28 -6.20
N ALA A 120 -4.39 10.23 -5.82
CA ALA A 120 -2.95 10.08 -5.87
C ALA A 120 -2.46 8.96 -4.92
N ARG A 121 -2.98 8.91 -3.69
CA ARG A 121 -2.67 7.81 -2.76
C ARG A 121 -3.11 6.46 -3.29
N LYS A 122 -4.32 6.37 -3.85
CA LYS A 122 -4.82 5.15 -4.49
C LYS A 122 -3.86 4.66 -5.57
N ARG A 123 -3.39 5.57 -6.43
CA ARG A 123 -2.43 5.26 -7.48
C ARG A 123 -1.14 4.68 -6.92
N PHE A 124 -0.49 5.34 -5.97
CA PHE A 124 0.79 4.88 -5.44
C PHE A 124 0.67 3.58 -4.63
N SER A 125 -0.41 3.43 -3.86
CA SER A 125 -0.68 2.16 -3.16
C SER A 125 -0.95 1.01 -4.13
N PHE A 126 -1.68 1.27 -5.23
CA PHE A 126 -1.89 0.27 -6.28
C PHE A 126 -0.56 -0.14 -6.93
N GLU A 127 0.27 0.85 -7.28
CA GLU A 127 1.56 0.61 -7.91
C GLU A 127 2.50 -0.22 -7.03
N GLU A 128 2.59 0.10 -5.75
CA GLU A 128 3.39 -0.66 -4.77
C GLU A 128 2.95 -2.13 -4.73
N VAL A 129 1.65 -2.38 -4.53
CA VAL A 129 1.10 -3.74 -4.49
C VAL A 129 1.27 -4.45 -5.83
N PHE A 130 1.09 -3.76 -6.94
CA PHE A 130 1.26 -4.32 -8.28
C PHE A 130 2.68 -4.84 -8.50
N TYR A 131 3.71 -4.07 -8.15
CA TYR A 131 5.10 -4.52 -8.30
C TYR A 131 5.46 -5.67 -7.37
N ILE A 132 4.98 -5.65 -6.13
CA ILE A 132 5.15 -6.78 -5.20
C ILE A 132 4.54 -8.05 -5.78
N GLN A 133 3.32 -7.97 -6.34
CA GLN A 133 2.66 -9.13 -6.93
C GLN A 133 3.34 -9.59 -8.22
N LEU A 134 3.81 -8.66 -9.04
CA LEU A 134 4.55 -8.97 -10.26
C LEU A 134 5.85 -9.73 -9.94
N GLU A 135 6.62 -9.26 -8.96
CA GLU A 135 7.83 -9.94 -8.51
C GLU A 135 7.52 -11.36 -7.98
N ARG A 136 6.45 -11.49 -7.18
CA ARG A 136 6.01 -12.81 -6.68
C ARG A 136 5.62 -13.76 -7.82
N GLN A 137 4.91 -13.26 -8.83
CA GLN A 137 4.53 -14.06 -10.00
C GLN A 137 5.74 -14.48 -10.84
N GLN A 138 6.73 -13.61 -11.00
CA GLN A 138 7.97 -13.94 -11.67
C GLN A 138 8.75 -15.04 -10.92
N LYS A 139 8.90 -14.90 -9.60
CA LYS A 139 9.53 -15.93 -8.75
C LYS A 139 8.79 -17.26 -8.81
N ARG A 140 7.46 -17.22 -8.81
CA ARG A 140 6.63 -18.41 -8.94
C ARG A 140 6.86 -19.12 -10.28
N ARG A 141 6.86 -18.39 -11.40
CA ARG A 141 7.16 -18.97 -12.72
C ARG A 141 8.54 -19.61 -12.77
N GLN A 142 9.57 -18.90 -12.30
CA GLN A 142 10.92 -19.45 -12.20
C GLN A 142 11.02 -20.70 -11.32
N PHE A 143 10.20 -20.79 -10.30
CA PHE A 143 10.12 -21.95 -9.43
C PHE A 143 9.43 -23.12 -10.16
N GLU A 144 8.30 -22.88 -10.81
CA GLU A 144 7.54 -23.87 -11.57
C GLU A 144 8.33 -24.44 -12.78
N GLU A 145 9.20 -23.61 -13.39
CA GLU A 145 10.08 -24.04 -14.51
C GLU A 145 11.12 -25.09 -14.10
N LYS A 146 11.44 -25.23 -12.82
CA LYS A 146 12.44 -26.21 -12.35
C LYS A 146 11.97 -27.64 -12.48
N GLY A 147 10.66 -27.88 -12.66
CA GLY A 147 10.09 -29.21 -12.66
C GLY A 147 10.18 -29.90 -11.29
N ALA A 148 9.39 -30.94 -11.11
CA ALA A 148 9.43 -31.82 -9.95
C ALA A 148 9.09 -33.25 -10.39
N PRO A 149 9.53 -34.28 -9.66
CA PRO A 149 9.08 -35.65 -9.92
C PRO A 149 7.55 -35.72 -9.74
N VAL A 150 6.91 -36.41 -10.67
CA VAL A 150 5.48 -36.73 -10.56
C VAL A 150 5.34 -37.82 -9.54
N ILE A 151 4.54 -37.57 -8.49
CA ILE A 151 4.21 -38.55 -7.48
C ILE A 151 2.73 -38.86 -7.61
N GLU A 152 2.42 -40.06 -8.08
CA GLU A 152 1.04 -40.53 -8.17
C GLU A 152 0.56 -41.01 -6.81
N ALA A 153 -0.52 -40.40 -6.32
CA ALA A 153 -1.12 -40.81 -5.05
C ALA A 153 -2.03 -42.02 -5.28
N ASP A 154 -1.73 -43.15 -4.63
CA ASP A 154 -2.62 -44.28 -4.62
C ASP A 154 -3.72 -44.10 -3.57
N PRO A 155 -5.02 -44.04 -3.98
CA PRO A 155 -6.13 -43.87 -3.05
C PRO A 155 -6.22 -44.97 -1.99
N PHE A 156 -5.74 -46.18 -2.29
CA PHE A 156 -5.72 -47.26 -1.32
C PHE A 156 -4.79 -47.00 -0.15
N PHE A 157 -3.58 -46.53 -0.41
CA PHE A 157 -2.63 -46.14 0.64
C PHE A 157 -3.14 -45.00 1.47
N LEU A 158 -3.70 -43.97 0.85
CA LEU A 158 -4.28 -42.84 1.56
C LEU A 158 -5.42 -43.31 2.49
N THR A 159 -6.33 -44.14 2.01
CA THR A 159 -7.42 -44.67 2.83
C THR A 159 -6.91 -45.50 3.98
N ARG A 160 -5.94 -46.39 3.74
CA ARG A 160 -5.31 -47.21 4.78
C ARG A 160 -4.60 -46.36 5.85
N PHE A 161 -3.99 -45.25 5.47
CA PHE A 161 -3.35 -44.33 6.41
C PHE A 161 -4.38 -43.56 7.23
N THR A 162 -5.38 -42.98 6.59
CA THR A 162 -6.39 -42.14 7.25
C THR A 162 -7.27 -42.92 8.22
N THR A 163 -7.51 -44.22 7.98
CA THR A 163 -8.28 -45.10 8.88
C THR A 163 -7.53 -45.44 10.20
N ARG A 164 -6.24 -45.15 10.33
CA ARG A 164 -5.49 -45.33 11.58
C ARG A 164 -5.82 -44.26 12.62
N PHE A 165 -6.44 -43.18 12.26
CA PHE A 165 -6.78 -42.08 13.17
C PHE A 165 -8.13 -42.37 13.85
N PRO A 166 -8.29 -42.03 15.15
CA PRO A 166 -9.53 -42.28 15.90
C PRO A 166 -10.66 -41.29 15.59
N PHE A 167 -10.52 -40.54 14.53
CA PHE A 167 -11.49 -39.51 14.09
C PHE A 167 -11.66 -39.53 12.58
N ARG A 168 -12.77 -38.96 12.10
CA ARG A 168 -13.03 -38.77 10.68
C ARG A 168 -12.52 -37.40 10.22
N ALA A 169 -11.93 -37.37 9.04
CA ALA A 169 -11.53 -36.11 8.42
C ALA A 169 -12.74 -35.19 8.15
N THR A 170 -12.57 -33.93 8.42
CA THR A 170 -13.56 -32.93 7.99
C THR A 170 -13.51 -32.70 6.48
N SER A 171 -14.57 -32.16 5.91
CA SER A 171 -14.61 -31.82 4.47
C SER A 171 -13.49 -30.87 4.05
N ALA A 172 -13.09 -29.94 4.93
CA ALA A 172 -11.98 -29.02 4.69
C ALA A 172 -10.63 -29.74 4.66
N GLN A 173 -10.39 -30.66 5.60
CA GLN A 173 -9.17 -31.49 5.63
C GLN A 173 -9.08 -32.38 4.40
N THR A 174 -10.17 -33.02 3.99
CA THR A 174 -10.21 -33.87 2.80
C THR A 174 -9.91 -33.07 1.53
N ARG A 175 -10.49 -31.84 1.38
CA ARG A 175 -10.17 -30.96 0.25
C ARG A 175 -8.69 -30.56 0.26
N ALA A 176 -8.15 -30.16 1.41
CA ALA A 176 -6.75 -29.74 1.51
C ALA A 176 -5.79 -30.90 1.14
N ILE A 177 -6.05 -32.13 1.57
CA ILE A 177 -5.30 -33.32 1.16
C ILE A 177 -5.39 -33.51 -0.35
N GLY A 178 -6.61 -33.48 -0.93
CA GLY A 178 -6.82 -33.65 -2.36
C GLY A 178 -6.13 -32.57 -3.20
N ASP A 179 -6.09 -31.32 -2.72
CA ASP A 179 -5.38 -30.23 -3.40
C ASP A 179 -3.86 -30.44 -3.39
N ILE A 180 -3.30 -30.91 -2.28
CA ILE A 180 -1.88 -31.21 -2.17
C ILE A 180 -1.51 -32.38 -3.08
N LEU A 181 -2.27 -33.47 -3.04
CA LEU A 181 -2.01 -34.66 -3.88
C LEU A 181 -2.11 -34.35 -5.36
N ARG A 182 -3.05 -33.50 -5.77
CA ARG A 182 -3.14 -33.03 -7.15
C ARG A 182 -1.89 -32.27 -7.57
N ASP A 183 -1.43 -31.31 -6.74
CA ASP A 183 -0.25 -30.50 -7.08
C ASP A 183 1.02 -31.34 -7.21
N ILE A 184 1.26 -32.30 -6.31
CA ILE A 184 2.45 -33.17 -6.40
C ILE A 184 2.38 -34.14 -7.58
N GLY A 185 1.18 -34.41 -8.09
CA GLY A 185 0.95 -35.19 -9.32
C GLY A 185 1.16 -34.42 -10.63
N GLU A 186 1.26 -33.06 -10.59
CA GLU A 186 1.40 -32.24 -11.80
C GLU A 186 2.83 -32.12 -12.34
N GLY A 187 3.84 -32.67 -11.66
CA GLY A 187 5.24 -32.58 -12.09
C GLY A 187 5.85 -31.18 -11.95
N LYS A 188 5.20 -30.30 -11.17
CA LYS A 188 5.68 -28.98 -10.83
C LYS A 188 6.00 -28.87 -9.35
N PRO A 189 7.04 -28.08 -8.97
CA PRO A 189 7.33 -27.89 -7.57
C PRO A 189 6.15 -27.24 -6.86
N MET A 190 5.69 -27.85 -5.79
CA MET A 190 4.58 -27.34 -4.97
C MET A 190 5.10 -26.38 -3.89
N SER A 191 4.40 -25.25 -3.71
CA SER A 191 4.59 -24.35 -2.57
C SER A 191 3.21 -23.90 -2.08
N ARG A 192 2.72 -24.52 -1.01
CA ARG A 192 1.41 -24.21 -0.39
C ARG A 192 1.56 -23.85 1.08
N LEU A 193 0.79 -22.88 1.51
CA LEU A 193 0.61 -22.55 2.91
C LEU A 193 -0.64 -23.26 3.43
N LEU A 194 -0.48 -24.07 4.45
CA LEU A 194 -1.59 -24.71 5.16
C LEU A 194 -1.93 -23.89 6.41
N GLU A 195 -3.02 -23.16 6.37
CA GLU A 195 -3.51 -22.34 7.47
C GLU A 195 -4.67 -23.02 8.21
N GLY A 196 -4.78 -22.71 9.50
CA GLY A 196 -5.88 -23.16 10.35
C GLY A 196 -5.57 -22.88 11.82
N ASP A 197 -6.59 -22.90 12.66
CA ASP A 197 -6.49 -22.67 14.08
C ASP A 197 -5.68 -23.77 14.79
N VAL A 198 -5.26 -23.51 16.03
CA VAL A 198 -4.65 -24.52 16.89
C VAL A 198 -5.66 -25.66 17.09
N GLY A 199 -5.21 -26.90 16.87
CA GLY A 199 -6.09 -28.08 16.96
C GLY A 199 -6.92 -28.37 15.70
N SER A 200 -6.84 -27.59 14.63
CA SER A 200 -7.58 -27.83 13.37
C SER A 200 -7.12 -29.06 12.57
N GLY A 201 -6.10 -29.77 13.03
CA GLY A 201 -5.59 -30.98 12.39
C GLY A 201 -4.65 -30.74 11.21
N LYS A 202 -3.91 -29.62 11.18
CA LYS A 202 -2.89 -29.35 10.15
C LYS A 202 -1.86 -30.47 10.02
N THR A 203 -1.42 -31.03 11.14
CA THR A 203 -0.49 -32.17 11.17
C THR A 203 -1.08 -33.41 10.51
N TYR A 204 -2.37 -33.67 10.74
CA TYR A 204 -3.07 -34.77 10.06
C TYR A 204 -3.07 -34.60 8.53
N VAL A 205 -3.40 -33.39 8.04
CA VAL A 205 -3.38 -33.09 6.60
C VAL A 205 -1.97 -33.28 6.02
N ALA A 206 -0.95 -32.71 6.66
CA ALA A 206 0.43 -32.83 6.22
C ALA A 206 0.90 -34.29 6.21
N ALA A 207 0.65 -35.05 7.29
CA ALA A 207 1.01 -36.47 7.38
C ALA A 207 0.30 -37.32 6.32
N SER A 208 -0.99 -37.04 6.04
CA SER A 208 -1.75 -37.76 5.00
C SER A 208 -1.25 -37.47 3.58
N ALA A 209 -0.68 -36.32 3.34
CA ALA A 209 -0.13 -35.95 2.05
C ALA A 209 1.32 -36.44 1.81
N THR A 210 2.04 -36.84 2.87
CA THR A 210 3.44 -37.31 2.79
C THR A 210 3.59 -38.82 2.95
N TYR A 211 2.55 -39.53 3.33
CA TYR A 211 2.51 -41.00 3.48
C TYR A 211 2.42 -41.69 2.13
#